data_54e6413215c47e3df8d1ef6906d14ea2
#
_entry.id   54e6413215c47e3df8d1ef6906d14ea2
#
_cell.length_a   1.000
_cell.length_b   1.000
_cell.length_c   1.000
_cell.angle_alpha   90.00
_cell.angle_beta   90.00
_cell.angle_gamma   90.00
#
_symmetry.space_group_name_H-M   'P 1'
#
loop_
_entity.id
_entity.type
_entity.pdbx_description
1 polymer ?
#
loop_
_entity_poly.entity_id
_entity_poly.type
_entity_poly.pdbx_seq_one_letter_code
_entity_poly.pdbx_strand_id
1 'polypeptide(L)'
;MPFTLQFLLNTLPVNLFPLVWLLPSGNMLIQAEFQAMIFDYKNALEYNIANIPDAVRVYPASAATAVFPMTPTNNWTATIIFCGGTNLNNLQWVPGAWLVSYPADTSCVTISPDIDLNWYHDDPLAAGRSMGQFINLPDGRLFMLNGAGKGTAGYGNNSWAIGQSYADDPQLQSWFVANEFPRATPSDAQVL
;
A
#
# COMPACT_ATOMS: atom_id res chain seq x y z
N MET A 1 -28.40 -1.91 -11.49
CA MET A 1 -27.60 -2.01 -12.72
C MET A 1 -26.13 -1.91 -12.35
N PRO A 2 -25.22 -2.66 -12.97
CA PRO A 2 -23.80 -2.39 -12.83
C PRO A 2 -23.50 -1.01 -13.40
N PHE A 3 -22.64 -0.25 -12.75
CA PHE A 3 -22.16 1.03 -13.27
C PHE A 3 -20.63 0.99 -13.40
N THR A 4 -20.08 1.86 -14.23
CA THR A 4 -18.64 1.92 -14.47
C THR A 4 -18.02 2.95 -13.54
N LEU A 5 -17.01 2.53 -12.78
CA LEU A 5 -16.15 3.45 -12.04
C LEU A 5 -15.16 4.11 -13.02
N GLN A 6 -15.28 5.42 -13.22
CA GLN A 6 -14.39 6.17 -14.10
C GLN A 6 -12.94 6.13 -13.60
N PHE A 7 -12.77 6.16 -12.29
CA PHE A 7 -11.47 5.98 -11.64
C PHE A 7 -10.72 4.74 -12.14
N LEU A 8 -11.40 3.59 -12.23
CA LEU A 8 -10.76 2.36 -12.70
C LEU A 8 -10.40 2.40 -14.19
N LEU A 9 -11.14 3.12 -15.01
CA LEU A 9 -10.76 3.32 -16.40
C LEU A 9 -9.49 4.18 -16.51
N ASN A 10 -9.36 5.18 -15.66
CA ASN A 10 -8.24 6.12 -15.67
C ASN A 10 -6.93 5.49 -15.13
N THR A 11 -7.03 4.42 -14.35
CA THR A 11 -5.88 3.74 -13.72
C THR A 11 -5.40 2.49 -14.48
N LEU A 12 -5.90 2.26 -15.69
CA LEU A 12 -5.39 1.21 -16.56
C LEU A 12 -3.92 1.49 -16.95
N PRO A 13 -3.05 0.46 -17.04
CA PRO A 13 -3.33 -0.98 -16.86
C PRO A 13 -3.12 -1.49 -15.42
N VAL A 14 -2.90 -0.62 -14.43
CA VAL A 14 -2.47 -1.00 -13.08
C VAL A 14 -3.65 -0.92 -12.09
N ASN A 15 -4.74 -1.52 -12.45
CA ASN A 15 -5.98 -1.54 -11.67
C ASN A 15 -6.62 -2.93 -11.56
N LEU A 16 -5.84 -3.99 -11.80
CA LEU A 16 -6.36 -5.36 -11.82
C LEU A 16 -6.88 -5.79 -10.43
N PHE A 17 -6.21 -5.35 -9.37
CA PHE A 17 -6.63 -5.55 -7.98
C PHE A 17 -6.50 -4.23 -7.20
N PRO A 18 -7.46 -3.30 -7.35
CA PRO A 18 -7.48 -2.08 -6.55
C PRO A 18 -7.54 -2.43 -5.06
N LEU A 19 -6.86 -1.63 -4.24
CA LEU A 19 -6.95 -1.73 -2.79
C LEU A 19 -8.17 -0.94 -2.32
N VAL A 20 -9.00 -1.56 -1.49
CA VAL A 20 -10.28 -0.98 -1.04
C VAL A 20 -10.46 -1.13 0.45
N TRP A 21 -10.78 -0.05 1.13
CA TRP A 21 -11.11 -0.02 2.56
C TRP A 21 -12.44 0.67 2.81
N LEU A 22 -13.31 0.01 3.56
CA LEU A 22 -14.51 0.64 4.10
C LEU A 22 -14.11 1.51 5.30
N LEU A 23 -14.48 2.78 5.25
CA LEU A 23 -14.16 3.77 6.27
C LEU A 23 -15.28 3.87 7.32
N PRO A 24 -14.98 4.34 8.56
CA PRO A 24 -15.99 4.63 9.58
C PRO A 24 -17.09 5.57 9.12
N SER A 25 -16.80 6.54 8.26
CA SER A 25 -17.79 7.41 7.61
C SER A 25 -18.81 6.67 6.76
N GLY A 26 -18.54 5.42 6.39
CA GLY A 26 -19.33 4.62 5.48
C GLY A 26 -18.97 4.80 4.01
N ASN A 27 -18.00 5.64 3.67
CA ASN A 27 -17.40 5.73 2.35
C ASN A 27 -16.30 4.66 2.16
N MET A 28 -15.76 4.54 0.96
CA MET A 28 -14.64 3.66 0.68
C MET A 28 -13.43 4.47 0.20
N LEU A 29 -12.25 4.20 0.75
CA LEU A 29 -10.99 4.58 0.10
C LEU A 29 -10.69 3.52 -0.94
N ILE A 30 -10.44 3.94 -2.19
CA ILE A 30 -10.00 3.06 -3.28
C ILE A 30 -8.68 3.60 -3.83
N GLN A 31 -7.68 2.72 -3.96
CA GLN A 31 -6.36 3.05 -4.46
C GLN A 31 -6.01 2.11 -5.62
N ALA A 32 -5.54 2.67 -6.74
CA ALA A 32 -5.05 1.95 -7.90
C ALA A 32 -3.96 2.78 -8.59
N GLU A 33 -2.93 2.12 -9.13
CA GLU A 33 -1.76 2.79 -9.71
C GLU A 33 -1.15 3.77 -8.68
N PHE A 34 -0.97 5.05 -9.04
CA PHE A 34 -0.63 6.14 -8.11
C PHE A 34 -1.86 6.91 -7.63
N GLN A 35 -3.04 6.61 -8.13
CA GLN A 35 -4.25 7.37 -7.88
C GLN A 35 -5.00 6.82 -6.67
N ALA A 36 -5.76 7.70 -6.02
CA ALA A 36 -6.66 7.34 -4.94
C ALA A 36 -7.94 8.16 -5.00
N MET A 37 -9.02 7.57 -4.52
CA MET A 37 -10.31 8.26 -4.43
C MET A 37 -11.09 7.85 -3.19
N ILE A 38 -12.01 8.71 -2.79
CA ILE A 38 -13.09 8.37 -1.87
C ILE A 38 -14.33 8.06 -2.72
N PHE A 39 -14.93 6.91 -2.47
CA PHE A 39 -16.12 6.46 -3.17
C PHE A 39 -17.32 6.44 -2.22
N ASP A 40 -18.30 7.30 -2.48
CA ASP A 40 -19.62 7.21 -1.88
C ASP A 40 -20.48 6.23 -2.68
N TYR A 41 -20.47 4.98 -2.25
CA TYR A 41 -21.19 3.92 -2.97
C TYR A 41 -22.72 4.05 -2.86
N LYS A 42 -23.23 4.80 -1.88
CA LYS A 42 -24.67 5.01 -1.71
C LYS A 42 -25.22 5.95 -2.77
N ASN A 43 -24.45 6.97 -3.12
CA ASN A 43 -24.80 7.98 -4.10
C ASN A 43 -24.08 7.78 -5.44
N ALA A 44 -23.22 6.75 -5.56
CA ALA A 44 -22.37 6.48 -6.71
C ALA A 44 -21.48 7.66 -7.13
N LEU A 45 -20.88 8.34 -6.14
CA LEU A 45 -20.03 9.52 -6.35
C LEU A 45 -18.56 9.17 -6.14
N GLU A 46 -17.72 9.60 -7.08
CA GLU A 46 -16.27 9.45 -7.07
C GLU A 46 -15.59 10.78 -6.73
N TYR A 47 -14.80 10.83 -5.67
CA TYR A 47 -14.03 12.00 -5.25
C TYR A 47 -12.54 11.67 -5.32
N ASN A 48 -11.88 12.09 -6.39
CA ASN A 48 -10.43 11.92 -6.51
C ASN A 48 -9.70 12.74 -5.45
N ILE A 49 -8.69 12.12 -4.84
CA ILE A 49 -7.79 12.76 -3.88
C ILE A 49 -6.37 12.81 -4.45
N ALA A 50 -5.43 13.37 -3.69
CA ALA A 50 -4.02 13.41 -4.09
C ALA A 50 -3.49 11.99 -4.38
N ASN A 51 -2.59 11.89 -5.36
CA ASN A 51 -1.93 10.64 -5.68
C ASN A 51 -1.12 10.13 -4.48
N ILE A 52 -1.06 8.81 -4.30
CA ILE A 52 -0.17 8.19 -3.33
C ILE A 52 1.27 8.45 -3.76
N PRO A 53 2.15 8.91 -2.85
CA PRO A 53 3.53 9.22 -3.21
C PRO A 53 4.40 7.97 -3.40
N ASP A 54 5.56 8.19 -4.01
CA ASP A 54 6.73 7.34 -4.14
C ASP A 54 6.56 6.12 -5.03
N ALA A 55 5.60 5.24 -4.77
CA ALA A 55 5.51 3.95 -5.45
C ALA A 55 4.08 3.53 -5.78
N VAL A 56 3.93 2.70 -6.78
CA VAL A 56 2.72 1.92 -7.02
C VAL A 56 2.59 0.88 -5.93
N ARG A 57 1.43 0.82 -5.28
CA ARG A 57 1.19 -0.04 -4.12
C ARG A 57 0.31 -1.25 -4.44
N VAL A 58 -0.48 -1.17 -5.50
CA VAL A 58 -1.37 -2.24 -5.93
C VAL A 58 -0.63 -3.32 -6.71
N TYR A 59 -1.29 -4.45 -6.94
CA TYR A 59 -0.77 -5.48 -7.85
C TYR A 59 -0.47 -4.87 -9.24
N PRO A 60 0.66 -5.23 -9.87
CA PRO A 60 1.63 -6.24 -9.47
C PRO A 60 2.79 -5.73 -8.59
N ALA A 61 2.88 -4.44 -8.26
CA ALA A 61 3.90 -3.89 -7.37
C ALA A 61 3.73 -4.40 -5.92
N SER A 62 2.49 -4.60 -5.49
CA SER A 62 2.10 -5.35 -4.29
C SER A 62 2.82 -4.91 -3.01
N ALA A 63 2.59 -3.67 -2.59
CA ALA A 63 3.02 -3.18 -1.29
C ALA A 63 2.35 -3.95 -0.14
N ALA A 64 2.97 -3.96 1.03
CA ALA A 64 2.27 -4.33 2.24
C ALA A 64 1.34 -3.18 2.66
N THR A 65 0.14 -3.53 3.09
CA THR A 65 -0.84 -2.55 3.54
C THR A 65 -1.67 -3.08 4.70
N ALA A 66 -2.03 -2.20 5.62
CA ALA A 66 -2.88 -2.53 6.76
C ALA A 66 -3.65 -1.30 7.24
N VAL A 67 -4.73 -1.54 7.98
CA VAL A 67 -5.35 -0.52 8.84
C VAL A 67 -4.77 -0.69 10.23
N PHE A 68 -4.30 0.39 10.82
CA PHE A 68 -3.90 0.39 12.23
C PHE A 68 -5.09 0.10 13.13
N PRO A 69 -4.87 -0.46 14.33
CA PRO A 69 -5.96 -0.75 15.26
C PRO A 69 -6.80 0.49 15.56
N MET A 70 -8.09 0.37 15.31
CA MET A 70 -9.08 1.38 15.71
C MET A 70 -9.48 1.14 17.16
N THR A 71 -9.31 2.15 18.00
CA THR A 71 -9.53 2.06 19.44
C THR A 71 -10.32 3.26 19.94
N PRO A 72 -10.90 3.21 21.15
CA PRO A 72 -11.52 4.38 21.75
C PRO A 72 -10.56 5.57 21.92
N THR A 73 -9.27 5.29 22.14
CA THR A 73 -8.26 6.35 22.35
C THR A 73 -7.95 7.14 21.09
N ASN A 74 -8.06 6.54 19.89
CA ASN A 74 -7.94 7.24 18.61
C ASN A 74 -9.30 7.58 17.99
N ASN A 75 -10.36 7.55 18.80
CA ASN A 75 -11.73 7.83 18.36
C ASN A 75 -12.17 6.97 17.15
N TRP A 76 -11.74 5.72 17.13
CA TRP A 76 -12.05 4.76 16.06
C TRP A 76 -11.59 5.23 14.66
N THR A 77 -10.58 6.10 14.62
CA THR A 77 -10.04 6.60 13.36
C THR A 77 -9.37 5.49 12.55
N ALA A 78 -9.78 5.34 11.31
CA ALA A 78 -9.10 4.46 10.36
C ALA A 78 -7.88 5.18 9.78
N THR A 79 -6.70 4.74 10.18
CA THR A 79 -5.43 5.13 9.56
C THR A 79 -4.88 3.94 8.77
N ILE A 80 -4.62 4.13 7.50
CA ILE A 80 -4.17 3.09 6.59
C ILE A 80 -2.71 3.35 6.25
N ILE A 81 -1.87 2.34 6.37
CA ILE A 81 -0.46 2.37 6.00
C ILE A 81 -0.20 1.54 4.75
N PHE A 82 0.72 2.03 3.94
CA PHE A 82 1.24 1.37 2.73
C PHE A 82 2.76 1.43 2.78
N CYS A 83 3.44 0.28 2.72
CA CYS A 83 4.90 0.21 2.74
C CYS A 83 5.43 -0.64 1.58
N GLY A 84 6.46 -0.16 0.91
CA GLY A 84 7.08 -0.87 -0.19
C GLY A 84 6.30 -0.74 -1.51
N GLY A 85 6.32 -1.77 -2.33
CA GLY A 85 5.82 -1.69 -3.70
C GLY A 85 6.94 -1.39 -4.68
N THR A 86 6.63 -0.78 -5.82
CA THR A 86 7.63 -0.52 -6.86
C THR A 86 7.33 0.79 -7.57
N ASN A 87 8.33 1.65 -7.69
CA ASN A 87 8.18 2.92 -8.41
C ASN A 87 8.34 2.70 -9.92
N LEU A 88 7.28 2.25 -10.55
CA LEU A 88 7.17 2.07 -12.00
C LEU A 88 6.11 3.02 -12.56
N ASN A 89 6.46 3.75 -13.60
CA ASN A 89 5.48 4.57 -14.32
C ASN A 89 4.68 3.73 -15.34
N ASN A 90 3.56 4.26 -15.81
CA ASN A 90 2.65 3.56 -16.71
C ASN A 90 3.31 3.03 -17.99
N LEU A 91 4.33 3.71 -18.49
CA LEU A 91 5.04 3.30 -19.70
C LEU A 91 5.90 2.05 -19.48
N GLN A 92 6.19 1.71 -18.24
CA GLN A 92 6.99 0.53 -17.87
C GLN A 92 6.11 -0.73 -17.66
N TRP A 93 4.81 -0.55 -17.49
CA TRP A 93 3.83 -1.64 -17.36
C TRP A 93 3.38 -2.16 -18.73
N VAL A 94 4.34 -2.54 -19.58
CA VAL A 94 4.05 -3.02 -20.94
C VAL A 94 4.40 -4.50 -21.08
N PRO A 95 3.69 -5.24 -21.96
CA PRO A 95 4.02 -6.63 -22.24
C PRO A 95 5.48 -6.80 -22.67
N GLY A 96 6.17 -7.75 -22.05
CA GLY A 96 7.59 -8.02 -22.32
C GLY A 96 8.60 -7.19 -21.52
N ALA A 97 8.16 -6.23 -20.71
CA ALA A 97 9.06 -5.54 -19.79
C ALA A 97 9.63 -6.50 -18.72
N TRP A 98 10.94 -6.42 -18.51
CA TRP A 98 11.63 -7.27 -17.53
C TRP A 98 11.55 -6.67 -16.13
N LEU A 99 10.40 -6.81 -15.47
CA LEU A 99 10.09 -6.18 -14.19
C LEU A 99 10.78 -6.82 -12.99
N VAL A 100 11.30 -8.02 -13.13
CA VAL A 100 11.95 -8.79 -12.04
C VAL A 100 13.23 -8.15 -11.49
N SER A 101 13.87 -7.26 -12.24
CA SER A 101 15.10 -6.57 -11.86
C SER A 101 14.87 -5.21 -11.20
N TYR A 102 13.64 -4.67 -11.26
CA TYR A 102 13.36 -3.37 -10.68
C TYR A 102 13.43 -3.43 -9.16
N PRO A 103 14.14 -2.49 -8.52
CA PRO A 103 14.21 -2.44 -7.06
C PRO A 103 12.83 -2.17 -6.47
N ALA A 104 12.52 -2.85 -5.40
CA ALA A 104 11.36 -2.53 -4.59
C ALA A 104 11.60 -1.25 -3.79
N ASP A 105 10.54 -0.52 -3.52
CA ASP A 105 10.56 0.74 -2.80
C ASP A 105 10.65 0.53 -1.28
N THR A 106 11.27 1.49 -0.57
CA THR A 106 11.41 1.46 0.88
C THR A 106 10.38 2.32 1.59
N SER A 107 9.71 3.24 0.88
CA SER A 107 8.84 4.23 1.52
C SER A 107 7.63 3.61 2.18
N CYS A 108 7.24 4.21 3.31
CA CYS A 108 5.96 4.01 3.96
C CYS A 108 5.18 5.31 3.94
N VAL A 109 3.88 5.22 3.68
CA VAL A 109 2.97 6.36 3.71
C VAL A 109 1.68 5.99 4.41
N THR A 110 1.07 6.96 5.06
CA THR A 110 -0.20 6.80 5.78
C THR A 110 -1.23 7.81 5.32
N ILE A 111 -2.49 7.45 5.48
CA ILE A 111 -3.63 8.34 5.29
C ILE A 111 -4.71 8.01 6.31
N SER A 112 -5.39 9.04 6.82
CA SER A 112 -6.57 8.93 7.69
C SER A 112 -7.75 9.63 7.01
N PRO A 113 -8.43 8.99 6.04
CA PRO A 113 -9.33 9.70 5.11
C PRO A 113 -10.51 10.40 5.76
N ASP A 114 -10.98 9.94 6.92
CA ASP A 114 -12.07 10.58 7.66
C ASP A 114 -11.62 11.79 8.50
N ILE A 115 -10.30 12.06 8.57
CA ILE A 115 -9.71 13.21 9.26
C ILE A 115 -9.25 14.25 8.25
N ASP A 116 -8.38 13.84 7.32
CA ASP A 116 -7.96 14.64 6.19
C ASP A 116 -7.60 13.74 4.98
N LEU A 117 -7.47 14.33 3.81
CA LEU A 117 -7.19 13.61 2.57
C LEU A 117 -5.73 13.72 2.13
N ASN A 118 -4.83 14.04 3.07
CA ASN A 118 -3.40 14.17 2.81
C ASN A 118 -2.66 12.85 3.09
N TRP A 119 -1.63 12.61 2.29
CA TRP A 119 -0.68 11.54 2.52
C TRP A 119 0.46 12.03 3.41
N TYR A 120 0.85 11.22 4.38
CA TYR A 120 1.96 11.48 5.27
C TYR A 120 3.02 10.40 5.14
N HIS A 121 4.28 10.81 5.00
CA HIS A 121 5.39 9.86 5.05
C HIS A 121 5.54 9.31 6.46
N ASP A 122 5.86 8.03 6.50
CA ASP A 122 6.21 7.31 7.71
C ASP A 122 7.67 6.84 7.63
N ASP A 123 8.20 6.27 8.69
CA ASP A 123 9.55 5.73 8.70
C ASP A 123 9.72 4.69 7.59
N PRO A 124 10.77 4.80 6.77
CA PRO A 124 10.96 3.88 5.66
C PRO A 124 11.40 2.49 6.17
N LEU A 125 11.12 1.49 5.37
CA LEU A 125 11.68 0.15 5.57
C LEU A 125 13.20 0.18 5.44
N ALA A 126 13.91 -0.64 6.20
CA ALA A 126 15.36 -0.77 6.09
C ALA A 126 15.81 -1.30 4.71
N ALA A 127 14.93 -2.02 4.02
CA ALA A 127 15.17 -2.49 2.66
C ALA A 127 13.86 -2.46 1.86
N GLY A 128 13.96 -2.15 0.56
CA GLY A 128 12.81 -2.15 -0.35
C GLY A 128 12.09 -3.48 -0.35
N ARG A 129 10.77 -3.45 -0.40
CA ARG A 129 9.95 -4.65 -0.27
C ARG A 129 8.71 -4.61 -1.17
N SER A 130 8.59 -5.58 -2.06
CA SER A 130 7.35 -5.89 -2.76
C SER A 130 6.79 -7.22 -2.23
N MET A 131 5.49 -7.44 -2.37
CA MET A 131 4.81 -8.68 -1.93
C MET A 131 4.99 -9.01 -0.44
N GLY A 132 5.30 -8.01 0.38
CA GLY A 132 5.27 -8.14 1.84
C GLY A 132 3.85 -8.15 2.37
N GLN A 133 3.70 -8.56 3.63
CA GLN A 133 2.41 -8.60 4.32
C GLN A 133 2.53 -8.02 5.71
N PHE A 134 1.49 -7.32 6.16
CA PHE A 134 1.35 -6.90 7.55
C PHE A 134 0.43 -7.84 8.32
N ILE A 135 0.79 -8.06 9.58
CA ILE A 135 -0.04 -8.71 10.59
C ILE A 135 -0.21 -7.74 11.75
N ASN A 136 -1.45 -7.47 12.14
CA ASN A 136 -1.76 -6.70 13.34
C ASN A 136 -1.47 -7.56 14.58
N LEU A 137 -0.63 -7.05 15.47
CA LEU A 137 -0.32 -7.68 16.74
C LEU A 137 -1.29 -7.20 17.85
N PRO A 138 -1.50 -8.01 18.90
CA PRO A 138 -2.40 -7.65 20.00
C PRO A 138 -1.99 -6.39 20.77
N ASP A 139 -0.73 -6.00 20.70
CA ASP A 139 -0.17 -4.79 21.32
C ASP A 139 -0.31 -3.53 20.45
N GLY A 140 -0.95 -3.65 19.29
CA GLY A 140 -1.20 -2.55 18.36
C GLY A 140 -0.09 -2.30 17.34
N ARG A 141 1.01 -3.04 17.41
CA ARG A 141 2.08 -2.96 16.40
C ARG A 141 1.72 -3.72 15.14
N LEU A 142 2.34 -3.35 14.04
CA LEU A 142 2.30 -4.09 12.79
C LEU A 142 3.59 -4.90 12.63
N PHE A 143 3.42 -6.19 12.40
CA PHE A 143 4.50 -7.09 12.06
C PHE A 143 4.53 -7.30 10.56
N MET A 144 5.64 -6.94 9.91
CA MET A 144 5.82 -7.10 8.48
C MET A 144 6.70 -8.32 8.20
N LEU A 145 6.27 -9.16 7.27
CA LEU A 145 6.99 -10.36 6.90
C LEU A 145 6.96 -10.61 5.40
N ASN A 146 7.84 -11.50 4.94
CA ASN A 146 7.97 -11.94 3.55
C ASN A 146 8.32 -10.80 2.57
N GLY A 147 8.15 -11.10 1.28
CA GLY A 147 8.38 -10.17 0.20
C GLY A 147 9.71 -10.37 -0.51
N ALA A 148 10.01 -9.45 -1.39
CA ALA A 148 11.21 -9.47 -2.21
C ALA A 148 11.79 -8.06 -2.38
N GLY A 149 13.11 -7.94 -2.45
CA GLY A 149 13.81 -6.67 -2.64
C GLY A 149 13.82 -6.17 -4.08
N LYS A 150 13.39 -6.99 -5.02
CA LYS A 150 13.28 -6.65 -6.44
C LYS A 150 12.09 -7.35 -7.08
N GLY A 151 11.61 -6.75 -8.15
CA GLY A 151 10.55 -7.32 -8.96
C GLY A 151 9.15 -6.94 -8.49
N THR A 152 8.18 -7.51 -9.17
CA THR A 152 6.75 -7.35 -8.92
C THR A 152 6.09 -8.71 -8.91
N ALA A 153 4.87 -8.81 -8.40
CA ALA A 153 4.08 -10.03 -8.52
C ALA A 153 3.80 -10.36 -10.00
N GLY A 154 3.68 -11.65 -10.31
CA GLY A 154 3.48 -12.14 -11.69
C GLY A 154 4.78 -12.50 -12.40
N TYR A 155 4.68 -12.74 -13.70
CA TYR A 155 5.81 -13.22 -14.50
C TYR A 155 6.27 -12.19 -15.51
N GLY A 156 7.58 -11.96 -15.55
CA GLY A 156 8.21 -11.55 -16.80
C GLY A 156 8.66 -12.80 -17.56
N ASN A 157 8.24 -12.99 -18.79
CA ASN A 157 8.77 -14.01 -19.70
C ASN A 157 8.72 -15.48 -19.20
N ASN A 158 7.61 -15.91 -18.62
CA ASN A 158 7.29 -17.29 -18.25
C ASN A 158 8.22 -18.03 -17.28
N SER A 159 9.23 -17.42 -16.69
CA SER A 159 10.21 -18.20 -15.97
C SER A 159 10.56 -17.74 -14.56
N TRP A 160 10.45 -16.46 -14.23
CA TRP A 160 10.93 -15.95 -12.94
C TRP A 160 10.05 -14.84 -12.40
N ALA A 161 9.46 -15.09 -11.26
CA ALA A 161 8.55 -14.13 -10.61
C ALA A 161 9.25 -13.18 -9.63
N ILE A 162 10.46 -13.49 -9.17
CA ILE A 162 11.04 -12.83 -8.00
C ILE A 162 12.52 -12.57 -8.24
N GLY A 163 12.93 -11.31 -8.10
CA GLY A 163 14.33 -10.93 -8.23
C GLY A 163 15.17 -11.28 -7.00
N GLN A 164 14.64 -11.09 -5.80
CA GLN A 164 15.36 -11.38 -4.56
C GLN A 164 14.35 -11.60 -3.42
N SER A 165 14.26 -12.83 -2.95
CA SER A 165 13.44 -13.18 -1.80
C SER A 165 14.16 -12.87 -0.49
N TYR A 166 13.44 -12.38 0.50
CA TYR A 166 13.93 -12.22 1.86
C TYR A 166 13.74 -13.46 2.74
N ALA A 167 13.20 -14.53 2.20
CA ALA A 167 13.01 -15.78 2.94
C ALA A 167 14.33 -16.38 3.46
N ASP A 168 15.42 -16.14 2.75
CA ASP A 168 16.74 -16.67 3.08
C ASP A 168 17.63 -15.68 3.86
N ASP A 169 17.14 -14.46 4.16
CA ASP A 169 17.87 -13.48 4.94
C ASP A 169 17.19 -13.24 6.30
N PRO A 170 17.76 -13.79 7.40
CA PRO A 170 17.17 -13.68 8.71
C PRO A 170 16.98 -12.23 9.21
N GLN A 171 17.78 -11.29 8.71
CA GLN A 171 17.71 -9.87 9.11
C GLN A 171 16.58 -9.14 8.37
N LEU A 172 16.15 -9.63 7.22
CA LEU A 172 15.17 -8.99 6.36
C LEU A 172 13.85 -9.76 6.26
N GLN A 173 13.74 -10.94 6.90
CA GLN A 173 12.52 -11.75 6.87
C GLN A 173 11.32 -11.05 7.46
N SER A 174 11.52 -10.23 8.49
CA SER A 174 10.45 -9.56 9.20
C SER A 174 10.86 -8.20 9.75
N TRP A 175 9.87 -7.36 9.90
CA TRP A 175 10.02 -6.04 10.47
C TRP A 175 8.85 -5.72 11.38
N PHE A 176 9.13 -5.01 12.45
CA PHE A 176 8.08 -4.45 13.31
C PHE A 176 7.88 -2.97 12.98
N VAL A 177 6.67 -2.59 12.69
CA VAL A 177 6.25 -1.19 12.65
C VAL A 177 5.45 -0.94 13.91
N ALA A 178 6.03 -0.17 14.83
CA ALA A 178 5.33 0.26 16.02
C ALA A 178 4.50 1.51 15.71
N ASN A 179 3.30 1.54 16.24
CA ASN A 179 2.46 2.72 16.18
C ASN A 179 2.04 3.10 17.60
N GLU A 180 2.40 4.30 18.02
CA GLU A 180 1.91 4.88 19.27
C GLU A 180 0.62 5.64 18.99
N PHE A 181 -0.49 5.21 19.58
CA PHE A 181 -1.78 5.87 19.45
C PHE A 181 -2.08 6.81 20.63
N PRO A 182 -2.65 7.98 20.37
CA PRO A 182 -2.94 8.58 19.08
C PRO A 182 -1.67 9.10 18.40
N ARG A 183 -1.56 8.89 17.11
CA ARG A 183 -0.45 9.46 16.33
C ARG A 183 -0.60 10.96 16.25
N ALA A 184 0.37 11.67 16.77
CA ALA A 184 0.43 13.13 16.67
C ALA A 184 1.16 13.58 15.39
N THR A 185 2.12 12.77 14.91
CA THR A 185 2.93 13.06 13.72
C THR A 185 3.43 11.77 13.06
N PRO A 186 3.81 11.79 11.78
CA PRO A 186 4.42 10.66 11.09
C PRO A 186 5.72 10.14 11.72
N SER A 187 6.40 10.97 12.52
CA SER A 187 7.65 10.60 13.21
C SER A 187 7.46 9.66 14.40
N ASP A 188 6.23 9.34 14.78
CA ASP A 188 5.93 8.51 15.94
C ASP A 188 5.94 7.00 15.64
N ALA A 189 6.14 6.63 14.38
CA ALA A 189 6.32 5.24 14.01
C ALA A 189 7.77 4.83 14.25
N GLN A 190 7.99 3.89 15.13
CA GLN A 190 9.29 3.27 15.33
C GLN A 190 9.32 1.91 14.66
N VAL A 191 10.35 1.69 13.86
CA VAL A 191 10.73 0.37 13.36
C VAL A 191 11.62 -0.25 14.43
N LEU A 192 11.15 -1.30 15.06
CA LEU A 192 11.93 -2.06 16.07
C LEU A 192 12.62 -3.24 15.41
#